data_a47e2a8c1d760f7764940496f76df58f
#
_entry.id   a47e2a8c1d760f7764940496f76df58f
#
_cell.length_a   1.000
_cell.length_b   1.000
_cell.length_c   1.000
_cell.angle_alpha   90.00
_cell.angle_beta   90.00
_cell.angle_gamma   90.00
#
_symmetry.space_group_name_H-M   'P 1'
#
loop_
_entity.id
_entity.type
_entity.pdbx_description
1 polymer ?
#
loop_
_entity_poly.entity_id
_entity_poly.type
_entity_poly.pdbx_seq_one_letter_code
_entity_poly.pdbx_strand_id
1 'polypeptide(L)'
;DAWSGLLSTGYFLPTILTTLGLIFYDAWQLSAVTEEEGRAKFFTQIFRTYSSVLFCCAAGIIWLCRPVMHVMKSNYYYAWHFVPFLVLASTCSCFNQFMNSVYVVNKKSQRSMVTMMAGAISNCLMNYFFIKWWGPVGATYASFLGLGLVFTLRAMDAHGMIGMHVHPG
;
A
#
# COMPACT_ATOMS: atom_id res chain seq x y z
N ASP A 1 17.88 -1.78 21.97
CA ASP A 1 18.09 -2.83 20.99
C ASP A 1 18.40 -2.26 19.62
N ALA A 2 19.60 -2.61 19.06
CA ALA A 2 20.10 -2.04 17.81
C ALA A 2 19.16 -2.30 16.62
N TRP A 3 18.48 -3.45 16.59
CA TRP A 3 17.57 -3.83 15.52
C TRP A 3 16.27 -3.02 15.49
N SER A 4 15.72 -2.64 16.64
CA SER A 4 14.53 -1.79 16.70
C SER A 4 14.83 -0.37 16.21
N GLY A 5 16.02 0.17 16.54
CA GLY A 5 16.48 1.44 15.99
C GLY A 5 16.69 1.41 14.48
N LEU A 6 17.26 0.32 13.95
CA LEU A 6 17.48 0.13 12.51
C LEU A 6 16.16 0.07 11.74
N LEU A 7 15.18 -0.69 12.25
CA LEU A 7 13.85 -0.78 11.65
C LEU A 7 13.10 0.54 11.72
N SER A 8 13.10 1.23 12.87
CA SER A 8 12.40 2.54 13.00
C SER A 8 12.97 3.59 12.05
N THR A 9 14.28 3.59 11.84
CA THR A 9 14.95 4.45 10.85
C THR A 9 14.55 4.08 9.43
N GLY A 10 14.44 2.79 9.13
CA GLY A 10 14.00 2.28 7.82
C GLY A 10 12.53 2.65 7.51
N TYR A 11 11.68 2.75 8.52
CA TYR A 11 10.26 3.15 8.35
C TYR A 11 10.07 4.65 8.10
N PHE A 12 11.07 5.49 8.34
CA PHE A 12 10.95 6.94 8.13
C PHE A 12 10.61 7.30 6.68
N LEU A 13 11.33 6.74 5.73
CA LEU A 13 11.11 6.99 4.29
C LEU A 13 9.76 6.46 3.78
N PRO A 14 9.37 5.20 4.07
CA PRO A 14 8.04 4.69 3.74
C PRO A 14 6.88 5.50 4.34
N THR A 15 7.06 6.06 5.55
CA THR A 15 6.04 6.88 6.22
C THR A 15 5.72 8.15 5.42
N ILE A 16 6.71 8.78 4.79
CA ILE A 16 6.49 9.93 3.91
C ILE A 16 5.54 9.55 2.78
N LEU A 17 5.75 8.41 2.14
CA LEU A 17 4.91 7.94 1.04
C LEU A 17 3.47 7.65 1.50
N THR A 18 3.30 6.99 2.65
CA THR A 18 1.96 6.72 3.19
C THR A 18 1.23 7.99 3.60
N THR A 19 1.93 8.99 4.14
CA THR A 19 1.34 10.30 4.49
C THR A 19 0.84 11.02 3.25
N LEU A 20 1.65 11.07 2.18
CA LEU A 20 1.23 11.64 0.90
C LEU A 20 0.02 10.89 0.31
N GLY A 21 0.04 9.56 0.40
CA GLY A 21 -1.07 8.72 -0.03
C GLY A 21 -2.37 8.98 0.75
N LEU A 22 -2.28 9.20 2.06
CA LEU A 22 -3.43 9.53 2.93
C LEU A 22 -4.02 10.90 2.58
N ILE A 23 -3.19 11.93 2.44
CA ILE A 23 -3.65 13.29 2.06
C ILE A 23 -4.42 13.23 0.74
N PHE A 24 -3.89 12.50 -0.24
CA PHE A 24 -4.58 12.31 -1.51
C PHE A 24 -5.88 11.53 -1.36
N TYR A 25 -5.86 10.46 -0.55
CA TYR A 25 -7.03 9.65 -0.27
C TYR A 25 -8.18 10.44 0.35
N ASP A 26 -7.89 11.28 1.35
CA ASP A 26 -8.89 12.11 2.02
C ASP A 26 -9.51 13.14 1.06
N ALA A 27 -8.69 13.82 0.26
CA ALA A 27 -9.15 14.75 -0.77
C ALA A 27 -10.01 14.06 -1.84
N TRP A 28 -9.59 12.89 -2.29
CA TRP A 28 -10.27 12.08 -3.29
C TRP A 28 -11.61 11.52 -2.78
N GLN A 29 -11.66 11.00 -1.55
CA GLN A 29 -12.86 10.38 -0.99
C GLN A 29 -14.04 11.37 -0.95
N LEU A 30 -13.75 12.64 -0.68
CA LEU A 30 -14.76 13.69 -0.70
C LEU A 30 -15.35 13.90 -2.11
N SER A 31 -14.51 13.89 -3.13
CA SER A 31 -14.95 14.05 -4.53
C SER A 31 -15.67 12.80 -5.06
N ALA A 32 -15.25 11.61 -4.64
CA ALA A 32 -15.83 10.35 -5.10
C ALA A 32 -17.29 10.13 -4.66
N VAL A 33 -17.70 10.73 -3.54
CA VAL A 33 -19.07 10.61 -3.01
C VAL A 33 -20.04 11.51 -3.76
N THR A 34 -19.57 12.64 -4.32
CA THR A 34 -20.39 13.65 -4.99
C THR A 34 -20.63 13.38 -6.47
N GLU A 35 -19.81 12.54 -7.12
CA GLU A 35 -19.89 12.25 -8.56
C GLU A 35 -20.80 11.05 -8.83
N GLU A 36 -21.96 11.28 -9.45
CA GLU A 36 -22.93 10.19 -9.78
C GLU A 36 -22.84 9.75 -11.25
N GLU A 37 -22.55 10.64 -12.19
CA GLU A 37 -22.47 10.35 -13.63
C GLU A 37 -21.04 10.05 -14.08
N GLY A 38 -20.81 8.95 -14.81
CA GLY A 38 -19.50 8.59 -15.36
C GLY A 38 -18.49 7.99 -14.36
N ARG A 39 -18.97 7.57 -13.21
CA ARG A 39 -18.20 7.08 -12.06
C ARG A 39 -17.06 6.10 -12.43
N ALA A 40 -17.31 5.14 -13.30
CA ALA A 40 -16.30 4.15 -13.70
C ALA A 40 -15.12 4.77 -14.48
N LYS A 41 -15.38 5.67 -15.40
CA LYS A 41 -14.32 6.38 -16.15
C LYS A 41 -13.53 7.30 -15.25
N PHE A 42 -14.21 8.00 -14.35
CA PHE A 42 -13.61 8.89 -13.37
C PHE A 42 -12.67 8.13 -12.43
N PHE A 43 -13.14 7.01 -11.85
CA PHE A 43 -12.29 6.13 -11.03
C PHE A 43 -11.06 5.62 -11.76
N THR A 44 -11.21 5.19 -13.00
CA THR A 44 -10.09 4.69 -13.82
C THR A 44 -9.06 5.78 -14.08
N GLN A 45 -9.50 6.99 -14.44
CA GLN A 45 -8.60 8.10 -14.72
C GLN A 45 -7.82 8.54 -13.46
N ILE A 46 -8.51 8.66 -12.32
CA ILE A 46 -7.86 9.01 -11.06
C ILE A 46 -6.92 7.91 -10.59
N PHE A 47 -7.32 6.66 -10.68
CA PHE A 47 -6.44 5.54 -10.33
C PHE A 47 -5.16 5.55 -11.17
N ARG A 48 -5.26 5.84 -12.45
CA ARG A 48 -4.10 5.95 -13.34
C ARG A 48 -3.17 7.08 -12.93
N THR A 49 -3.72 8.26 -12.65
CA THR A 49 -2.93 9.42 -12.20
C THR A 49 -2.30 9.16 -10.84
N TYR A 50 -3.08 8.64 -9.89
CA TYR A 50 -2.61 8.29 -8.56
C TYR A 50 -1.49 7.25 -8.58
N SER A 51 -1.65 6.19 -9.39
CA SER A 51 -0.63 5.16 -9.58
C SER A 51 0.67 5.74 -10.13
N SER A 52 0.57 6.62 -11.14
CA SER A 52 1.76 7.27 -11.71
C SER A 52 2.51 8.11 -10.69
N VAL A 53 1.79 8.91 -9.90
CA VAL A 53 2.39 9.74 -8.84
C VAL A 53 3.02 8.86 -7.75
N LEU A 54 2.32 7.83 -7.29
CA LEU A 54 2.84 6.93 -6.28
C LEU A 54 4.11 6.20 -6.74
N PHE A 55 4.13 5.69 -7.97
CA PHE A 55 5.32 5.02 -8.50
C PHE A 55 6.48 5.98 -8.70
N CYS A 56 6.24 7.21 -9.14
CA CYS A 56 7.28 8.24 -9.23
C CYS A 56 7.84 8.58 -7.84
N CYS A 57 6.97 8.77 -6.85
CA CYS A 57 7.40 9.03 -5.46
C CYS A 57 8.18 7.84 -4.89
N ALA A 58 7.69 6.61 -5.07
CA ALA A 58 8.35 5.40 -4.60
C ALA A 58 9.73 5.23 -5.25
N ALA A 59 9.83 5.42 -6.57
CA ALA A 59 11.11 5.36 -7.29
C ALA A 59 12.07 6.45 -6.80
N GLY A 60 11.60 7.67 -6.59
CA GLY A 60 12.39 8.77 -6.04
C GLY A 60 12.91 8.46 -4.63
N ILE A 61 12.07 7.91 -3.75
CA ILE A 61 12.46 7.52 -2.39
C ILE A 61 13.49 6.38 -2.43
N ILE A 62 13.31 5.37 -3.28
CA ILE A 62 14.27 4.27 -3.44
C ILE A 62 15.60 4.80 -3.96
N TRP A 63 15.57 5.72 -4.93
CA TRP A 63 16.79 6.34 -5.46
C TRP A 63 17.52 7.18 -4.41
N LEU A 64 16.79 7.95 -3.60
CA LEU A 64 17.33 8.77 -2.50
C LEU A 64 17.71 7.94 -1.25
N CYS A 65 17.27 6.69 -1.15
CA CYS A 65 17.51 5.84 0.02
C CYS A 65 19.00 5.73 0.37
N ARG A 66 19.86 5.48 -0.62
CA ARG A 66 21.31 5.36 -0.39
C ARG A 66 21.95 6.63 0.14
N PRO A 67 21.81 7.83 -0.52
CA PRO A 67 22.40 9.06 0.00
C PRO A 67 21.85 9.46 1.36
N VAL A 68 20.55 9.28 1.61
CA VAL A 68 19.94 9.58 2.91
C VAL A 68 20.50 8.69 4.00
N MET A 69 20.61 7.39 3.77
CA MET A 69 21.18 6.45 4.75
C MET A 69 22.67 6.66 4.95
N HIS A 70 23.40 7.21 3.98
CA HIS A 70 24.82 7.54 4.12
C HIS A 70 25.05 8.77 5.03
N VAL A 71 24.11 9.73 5.04
CA VAL A 71 24.15 10.90 5.94
C VAL A 71 23.78 10.52 7.37
N MET A 72 22.98 9.47 7.55
CA MET A 72 22.66 8.94 8.88
C MET A 72 23.86 8.16 9.44
N LYS A 73 23.92 8.03 10.80
CA LYS A 73 25.03 7.33 11.48
C LYS A 73 25.38 5.99 10.80
N SER A 74 26.66 5.71 10.72
CA SER A 74 27.25 4.50 10.13
C SER A 74 26.56 3.18 10.53
N ASN A 75 26.05 3.09 11.76
CA ASN A 75 25.34 1.91 12.27
C ASN A 75 23.98 1.63 11.58
N TYR A 76 23.40 2.62 10.91
CA TYR A 76 22.09 2.50 10.24
C TYR A 76 22.20 2.30 8.73
N TYR A 77 23.41 2.34 8.20
CA TYR A 77 23.63 2.18 6.76
C TYR A 77 23.07 0.86 6.21
N TYR A 78 23.10 -0.21 7.00
CA TYR A 78 22.56 -1.51 6.59
C TYR A 78 21.04 -1.50 6.29
N ALA A 79 20.33 -0.49 6.76
CA ALA A 79 18.89 -0.34 6.51
C ALA A 79 18.55 -0.21 5.01
N TRP A 80 19.46 0.27 4.17
CA TRP A 80 19.21 0.45 2.74
C TRP A 80 18.82 -0.84 2.01
N HIS A 81 19.16 -2.02 2.56
CA HIS A 81 18.82 -3.31 1.94
C HIS A 81 17.34 -3.65 2.02
N PHE A 82 16.65 -3.24 3.09
CA PHE A 82 15.23 -3.57 3.30
C PHE A 82 14.28 -2.39 3.10
N VAL A 83 14.78 -1.15 3.07
CA VAL A 83 13.95 0.04 2.80
C VAL A 83 13.20 -0.06 1.47
N PRO A 84 13.76 -0.53 0.35
CA PRO A 84 13.01 -0.68 -0.89
C PRO A 84 11.77 -1.58 -0.75
N PHE A 85 11.87 -2.67 0.02
CA PHE A 85 10.72 -3.56 0.27
C PHE A 85 9.66 -2.89 1.14
N LEU A 86 10.08 -2.07 2.11
CA LEU A 86 9.16 -1.27 2.92
C LEU A 86 8.45 -0.20 2.08
N VAL A 87 9.16 0.45 1.16
CA VAL A 87 8.56 1.42 0.23
C VAL A 87 7.55 0.75 -0.69
N LEU A 88 7.87 -0.44 -1.22
CA LEU A 88 6.92 -1.21 -2.02
C LEU A 88 5.71 -1.67 -1.20
N ALA A 89 5.92 -2.11 0.04
CA ALA A 89 4.83 -2.45 0.96
C ALA A 89 3.92 -1.24 1.23
N SER A 90 4.50 -0.06 1.43
CA SER A 90 3.75 1.20 1.60
C SER A 90 2.99 1.59 0.34
N THR A 91 3.57 1.38 -0.84
CA THR A 91 2.87 1.59 -2.12
C THR A 91 1.65 0.68 -2.23
N CYS A 92 1.80 -0.62 -1.91
CA CYS A 92 0.66 -1.55 -1.87
C CYS A 92 -0.38 -1.13 -0.83
N SER A 93 0.03 -0.60 0.32
CA SER A 93 -0.88 -0.06 1.34
C SER A 93 -1.70 1.11 0.81
N CYS A 94 -1.06 2.05 0.11
CA CYS A 94 -1.74 3.18 -0.52
C CYS A 94 -2.76 2.73 -1.58
N PHE A 95 -2.42 1.73 -2.39
CA PHE A 95 -3.36 1.14 -3.33
C PHE A 95 -4.53 0.44 -2.65
N ASN A 96 -4.28 -0.26 -1.54
CA ASN A 96 -5.33 -0.89 -0.74
C ASN A 96 -6.29 0.13 -0.16
N GLN A 97 -5.80 1.30 0.27
CA GLN A 97 -6.64 2.40 0.75
C GLN A 97 -7.48 2.98 -0.40
N PHE A 98 -6.88 3.20 -1.57
CA PHE A 98 -7.63 3.66 -2.75
C PHE A 98 -8.74 2.67 -3.12
N MET A 99 -8.45 1.37 -3.17
CA MET A 99 -9.46 0.35 -3.42
C MET A 99 -10.55 0.34 -2.35
N ASN A 100 -10.24 0.68 -1.11
CA ASN A 100 -11.24 0.79 -0.05
C ASN A 100 -12.32 1.84 -0.37
N SER A 101 -11.97 2.96 -1.01
CA SER A 101 -12.94 3.96 -1.42
C SER A 101 -13.98 3.41 -2.41
N VAL A 102 -13.57 2.48 -3.29
CA VAL A 102 -14.48 1.80 -4.23
C VAL A 102 -15.56 0.99 -3.47
N TYR A 103 -15.15 0.29 -2.41
CA TYR A 103 -16.12 -0.46 -1.57
C TYR A 103 -17.05 0.47 -0.80
N VAL A 104 -16.56 1.59 -0.27
CA VAL A 104 -17.33 2.58 0.47
C VAL A 104 -18.39 3.20 -0.44
N VAL A 105 -18.00 3.65 -1.63
CA VAL A 105 -18.92 4.27 -2.62
C VAL A 105 -19.99 3.28 -3.09
N ASN A 106 -19.63 2.01 -3.25
CA ASN A 106 -20.58 0.95 -3.63
C ASN A 106 -21.39 0.37 -2.44
N LYS A 107 -21.24 0.94 -1.23
CA LYS A 107 -21.91 0.48 0.01
C LYS A 107 -21.67 -1.01 0.31
N LYS A 108 -20.52 -1.56 -0.11
CA LYS A 108 -20.13 -2.97 0.08
C LYS A 108 -19.04 -3.13 1.14
N SER A 109 -19.15 -2.41 2.26
CA SER A 109 -18.18 -2.39 3.36
C SER A 109 -17.88 -3.78 3.95
N GLN A 110 -18.85 -4.69 3.94
CA GLN A 110 -18.66 -6.06 4.41
C GLN A 110 -17.61 -6.82 3.59
N ARG A 111 -17.60 -6.67 2.26
CA ARG A 111 -16.55 -7.27 1.40
C ARG A 111 -15.18 -6.69 1.68
N SER A 112 -15.11 -5.37 1.91
CA SER A 112 -13.84 -4.73 2.32
C SER A 112 -13.32 -5.32 3.63
N MET A 113 -14.21 -5.53 4.62
CA MET A 113 -13.84 -6.15 5.90
C MET A 113 -13.30 -7.58 5.72
N VAL A 114 -13.98 -8.41 4.93
CA VAL A 114 -13.54 -9.79 4.67
C VAL A 114 -12.16 -9.84 4.00
N THR A 115 -11.93 -9.00 3.00
CA THR A 115 -10.63 -8.94 2.31
C THR A 115 -9.52 -8.43 3.24
N MET A 116 -9.83 -7.47 4.13
CA MET A 116 -8.88 -7.01 5.14
C MET A 116 -8.54 -8.10 6.17
N MET A 117 -9.54 -8.82 6.66
CA MET A 117 -9.32 -9.92 7.61
C MET A 117 -8.49 -11.04 6.99
N ALA A 118 -8.82 -11.45 5.76
CA ALA A 118 -8.03 -12.43 5.03
C ALA A 118 -6.56 -11.98 4.87
N GLY A 119 -6.36 -10.71 4.54
CA GLY A 119 -5.03 -10.12 4.44
C GLY A 119 -4.28 -10.09 5.77
N ALA A 120 -4.95 -9.72 6.85
CA ALA A 120 -4.36 -9.68 8.19
C ALA A 120 -3.92 -11.08 8.65
N ILE A 121 -4.77 -12.08 8.46
CA ILE A 121 -4.45 -13.48 8.80
C ILE A 121 -3.26 -13.97 7.96
N SER A 122 -3.27 -13.74 6.65
CA SER A 122 -2.17 -14.10 5.76
C SER A 122 -0.86 -13.40 6.15
N ASN A 123 -0.94 -12.10 6.51
CA ASN A 123 0.22 -11.34 6.95
C ASN A 123 0.79 -11.88 8.27
N CYS A 124 -0.07 -12.23 9.23
CA CYS A 124 0.37 -12.86 10.49
C CYS A 124 1.08 -14.19 10.26
N LEU A 125 0.53 -15.04 9.40
CA LEU A 125 1.14 -16.33 9.06
C LEU A 125 2.48 -16.13 8.35
N MET A 126 2.55 -15.24 7.36
CA MET A 126 3.79 -14.93 6.65
C MET A 126 4.85 -14.36 7.59
N ASN A 127 4.47 -13.44 8.50
CA ASN A 127 5.40 -12.91 9.51
C ASN A 127 5.97 -14.01 10.39
N TYR A 128 5.12 -14.92 10.87
CA TYR A 128 5.57 -16.04 11.71
C TYR A 128 6.64 -16.90 11.01
N PHE A 129 6.43 -17.28 9.74
CA PHE A 129 7.38 -18.10 8.99
C PHE A 129 8.62 -17.32 8.58
N PHE A 130 8.49 -16.10 8.08
CA PHE A 130 9.61 -15.33 7.55
C PHE A 130 10.51 -14.79 8.64
N ILE A 131 9.97 -14.39 9.79
CA ILE A 131 10.79 -13.99 10.94
C ILE A 131 11.58 -15.17 11.47
N LYS A 132 11.00 -16.38 11.47
CA LYS A 132 11.69 -17.59 11.89
C LYS A 132 12.85 -17.96 10.97
N TRP A 133 12.76 -17.70 9.66
CA TRP A 133 13.77 -18.07 8.68
C TRP A 133 14.81 -16.95 8.42
N TRP A 134 14.37 -15.70 8.35
CA TRP A 134 15.23 -14.55 7.98
C TRP A 134 15.34 -13.48 9.09
N GLY A 135 14.86 -13.77 10.28
CA GLY A 135 14.89 -12.81 11.40
C GLY A 135 14.05 -11.57 11.15
N PRO A 136 14.41 -10.41 11.74
CA PRO A 136 13.62 -9.18 11.64
C PRO A 136 13.41 -8.67 10.21
N VAL A 137 14.34 -8.95 9.29
CA VAL A 137 14.21 -8.59 7.88
C VAL A 137 13.07 -9.37 7.20
N GLY A 138 12.79 -10.58 7.67
CA GLY A 138 11.65 -11.37 7.20
C GLY A 138 10.31 -10.67 7.35
N ALA A 139 10.16 -9.82 8.37
CA ALA A 139 8.94 -9.02 8.57
C ALA A 139 8.69 -8.02 7.42
N THR A 140 9.74 -7.49 6.80
CA THR A 140 9.59 -6.55 5.66
C THR A 140 9.09 -7.28 4.41
N TYR A 141 9.60 -8.48 4.16
CA TYR A 141 9.12 -9.32 3.06
C TYR A 141 7.68 -9.80 3.28
N ALA A 142 7.36 -10.22 4.52
CA ALA A 142 6.00 -10.62 4.88
C ALA A 142 5.01 -9.48 4.71
N SER A 143 5.37 -8.26 5.10
CA SER A 143 4.53 -7.07 4.94
C SER A 143 4.29 -6.75 3.46
N PHE A 144 5.33 -6.79 2.63
CA PHE A 144 5.20 -6.55 1.20
C PHE A 144 4.30 -7.59 0.52
N LEU A 145 4.54 -8.88 0.78
CA LEU A 145 3.74 -9.96 0.19
C LEU A 145 2.32 -9.97 0.71
N GLY A 146 2.12 -9.75 2.02
CA GLY A 146 0.79 -9.69 2.63
C GLY A 146 -0.05 -8.54 2.07
N LEU A 147 0.50 -7.34 1.98
CA LEU A 147 -0.19 -6.18 1.40
C LEU A 147 -0.40 -6.32 -0.10
N GLY A 148 0.54 -6.93 -0.82
CA GLY A 148 0.41 -7.25 -2.23
C GLY A 148 -0.70 -8.28 -2.49
N LEU A 149 -0.84 -9.29 -1.64
CA LEU A 149 -1.93 -10.25 -1.69
C LEU A 149 -3.29 -9.56 -1.51
N VAL A 150 -3.42 -8.69 -0.48
CA VAL A 150 -4.66 -7.92 -0.25
C VAL A 150 -5.00 -7.06 -1.46
N PHE A 151 -4.00 -6.38 -2.03
CA PHE A 151 -4.20 -5.56 -3.23
C PHE A 151 -4.70 -6.41 -4.40
N THR A 152 -4.10 -7.57 -4.64
CA THR A 152 -4.50 -8.48 -5.72
C THR A 152 -5.94 -8.97 -5.53
N LEU A 153 -6.29 -9.41 -4.32
CA LEU A 153 -7.65 -9.84 -3.99
C LEU A 153 -8.68 -8.72 -4.20
N ARG A 154 -8.35 -7.51 -3.76
CA ARG A 154 -9.20 -6.33 -3.95
C ARG A 154 -9.33 -5.91 -5.41
N ALA A 155 -8.24 -5.97 -6.17
CA ALA A 155 -8.27 -5.64 -7.59
C ALA A 155 -9.15 -6.62 -8.37
N MET A 156 -9.09 -7.92 -8.06
CA MET A 156 -9.95 -8.94 -8.66
C MET A 156 -11.42 -8.72 -8.29
N ASP A 157 -11.72 -8.44 -7.01
CA ASP A 157 -13.09 -8.20 -6.56
C ASP A 157 -13.66 -6.88 -7.12
N ALA A 158 -12.85 -5.82 -7.20
CA ALA A 158 -13.25 -4.54 -7.81
C ALA A 158 -13.52 -4.69 -9.31
N HIS A 159 -12.72 -5.46 -10.03
CA HIS A 159 -12.95 -5.74 -11.45
C HIS A 159 -14.30 -6.45 -11.66
N GLY A 160 -14.64 -7.42 -10.82
CA GLY A 160 -15.94 -8.08 -10.82
C GLY A 160 -17.12 -7.13 -10.50
N MET A 161 -16.92 -6.17 -9.61
CA MET A 161 -17.96 -5.17 -9.25
C MET A 161 -18.19 -4.13 -10.35
N ILE A 162 -17.13 -3.69 -11.04
CA ILE A 162 -17.20 -2.73 -12.15
C ILE A 162 -17.86 -3.40 -13.36
N GLY A 163 -17.54 -4.67 -13.62
CA GLY A 163 -18.15 -5.46 -14.73
C GLY A 163 -19.64 -5.73 -14.55
N MET A 164 -20.14 -5.81 -13.32
CA MET A 164 -21.57 -6.03 -13.05
C MET A 164 -22.44 -4.77 -13.26
N HIS A 165 -21.85 -3.58 -13.29
CA HIS A 165 -22.59 -2.33 -13.53
C HIS A 165 -22.68 -1.91 -15.01
N VAL A 166 -22.11 -2.68 -15.93
CA VAL A 166 -22.13 -2.38 -17.38
C VAL A 166 -23.29 -3.08 -18.10
N HIS A 167 -24.21 -3.77 -17.42
CA HIS A 167 -25.49 -4.20 -17.96
C HIS A 167 -26.60 -3.24 -17.50
N PRO A 168 -26.97 -2.22 -18.31
CA PRO A 168 -28.27 -1.60 -18.18
C PRO A 168 -29.29 -2.54 -18.83
N GLY A 169 -30.30 -2.98 -18.05
CA GLY A 169 -31.52 -3.54 -18.59
C GLY A 169 -32.38 -2.46 -19.26
#